data_82f6ba2865b9756ce2fcfdf7936c2133
#
_entry.id   82f6ba2865b9756ce2fcfdf7936c2133
#
_cell.length_a   1.000
_cell.length_b   1.000
_cell.length_c   1.000
_cell.angle_alpha   90.00
_cell.angle_beta   90.00
_cell.angle_gamma   90.00
#
_symmetry.space_group_name_H-M   'P 1'
#
loop_
_entity.id
_entity.type
_entity.pdbx_description
1 polymer ?
#
loop_
_entity_poly.entity_id
_entity_poly.type
_entity_poly.pdbx_seq_one_letter_code
_entity_poly.pdbx_strand_id
1 'polypeptide(L)'
;MGAMKAAAVTAVHIRFRIDCATRWGQQVAVVGAPTELGGWRPERSLKMFCTGAGRWDLNLTLPAAAVAGGFEYRYLLLEGRTTVWEAGEARVCPPITAAVRRRGIELRDDWHAAGSPQDLLSADIFTRVLCPLP
;
A
#
# COMPACT_ATOMS: atom_id res chain seq x y z
N MET A 1 -4.66 -31.10 14.73
CA MET A 1 -3.73 -31.35 13.90
C MET A 1 -3.78 -30.72 12.55
N GLY A 2 -4.83 -30.92 11.77
CA GLY A 2 -4.91 -30.26 10.50
C GLY A 2 -4.90 -28.76 10.65
N ALA A 3 -5.39 -28.25 11.77
CA ALA A 3 -5.41 -26.81 11.98
C ALA A 3 -4.04 -26.18 12.00
N MET A 4 -3.06 -26.91 12.48
CA MET A 4 -1.71 -26.36 12.54
C MET A 4 -1.12 -26.20 11.15
N LYS A 5 -1.40 -27.12 10.26
CA LYS A 5 -0.90 -27.01 8.89
C LYS A 5 -1.55 -25.84 8.18
N ALA A 6 -2.84 -25.66 8.39
CA ALA A 6 -3.55 -24.55 7.77
C ALA A 6 -2.95 -23.23 8.24
N ALA A 7 -2.65 -23.14 9.53
CA ALA A 7 -2.07 -21.90 10.05
C ALA A 7 -0.74 -21.58 9.43
N ALA A 8 0.07 -22.61 9.11
CA ALA A 8 1.39 -22.39 8.57
C ALA A 8 1.38 -21.71 7.20
N VAL A 9 0.29 -21.87 6.44
CA VAL A 9 0.24 -21.34 5.07
C VAL A 9 -0.76 -20.21 4.90
N THR A 10 -1.21 -19.61 5.99
CA THR A 10 -2.27 -18.63 5.94
C THR A 10 -1.76 -17.18 6.03
N ALA A 11 -0.47 -16.98 5.96
CA ALA A 11 0.10 -15.65 6.07
C ALA A 11 0.79 -15.25 4.78
N VAL A 12 0.69 -13.97 4.43
CA VAL A 12 1.34 -13.41 3.25
C VAL A 12 2.16 -12.20 3.69
N HIS A 13 3.41 -12.17 3.26
CA HIS A 13 4.27 -11.03 3.51
C HIS A 13 4.07 -9.98 2.42
N ILE A 14 3.75 -8.76 2.80
CA ILE A 14 3.52 -7.67 1.86
C ILE A 14 4.39 -6.48 2.25
N ARG A 15 5.08 -5.94 1.27
CA ARG A 15 5.88 -4.74 1.45
C ARG A 15 5.26 -3.62 0.64
N PHE A 16 4.87 -2.55 1.33
CA PHE A 16 4.41 -1.34 0.68
C PHE A 16 5.58 -0.38 0.57
N ARG A 17 5.75 0.20 -0.62
CA ARG A 17 6.80 1.19 -0.85
C ARG A 17 6.22 2.31 -1.70
N ILE A 18 6.38 3.55 -1.23
CA ILE A 18 5.89 4.69 -1.97
C ILE A 18 6.93 5.80 -1.96
N ASP A 19 7.07 6.45 -3.09
CA ASP A 19 7.88 7.65 -3.20
C ASP A 19 6.95 8.84 -3.01
N CYS A 20 7.24 9.62 -1.98
CA CYS A 20 6.42 10.77 -1.61
C CYS A 20 7.32 11.79 -0.93
N ALA A 21 7.56 12.89 -1.60
CA ALA A 21 8.36 13.96 -1.01
C ALA A 21 7.58 14.57 0.16
N THR A 22 8.19 14.55 1.33
CA THR A 22 7.54 15.02 2.54
C THR A 22 8.39 16.09 3.20
N ARG A 23 7.73 16.87 4.06
CA ARG A 23 8.38 17.87 4.88
C ARG A 23 8.51 17.34 6.30
N TRP A 24 9.35 17.99 7.06
CA TRP A 24 9.48 17.66 8.47
C TRP A 24 8.11 17.72 9.16
N GLY A 25 7.81 16.69 9.92
CA GLY A 25 6.54 16.62 10.62
C GLY A 25 5.45 15.88 9.88
N GLN A 26 5.69 15.47 8.65
CA GLN A 26 4.71 14.70 7.88
C GLN A 26 4.99 13.21 7.99
N GLN A 27 3.92 12.42 7.98
CA GLN A 27 3.98 10.98 8.12
C GLN A 27 3.15 10.34 7.02
N VAL A 28 3.73 9.40 6.30
CA VAL A 28 2.97 8.64 5.30
C VAL A 28 2.41 7.39 5.96
N ALA A 29 1.18 7.05 5.61
CA ALA A 29 0.51 5.86 6.11
C ALA A 29 -0.24 5.19 4.99
N VAL A 30 -0.63 3.94 5.20
CA VAL A 30 -1.42 3.18 4.24
C VAL A 30 -2.67 2.67 4.94
N VAL A 31 -3.79 2.68 4.22
CA VAL A 31 -5.06 2.18 4.71
C VAL A 31 -5.74 1.43 3.56
N GLY A 32 -6.48 0.39 3.90
CA GLY A 32 -7.13 -0.40 2.87
C GLY A 32 -8.36 -1.11 3.36
N ALA A 33 -8.97 -1.86 2.44
CA ALA A 33 -10.20 -2.58 2.72
C ALA A 33 -10.07 -3.64 3.79
N PRO A 34 -9.00 -4.45 3.83
CA PRO A 34 -8.89 -5.44 4.89
C PRO A 34 -8.85 -4.78 6.26
N THR A 35 -9.46 -5.42 7.24
CA THR A 35 -9.45 -4.93 8.61
C THR A 35 -8.02 -4.72 9.09
N GLU A 36 -7.13 -5.60 8.71
CA GLU A 36 -5.72 -5.52 9.09
C GLU A 36 -5.03 -4.30 8.49
N LEU A 37 -5.61 -3.72 7.45
CA LEU A 37 -5.13 -2.48 6.86
C LEU A 37 -5.98 -1.28 7.28
N GLY A 38 -6.74 -1.42 8.36
CA GLY A 38 -7.50 -0.33 8.90
C GLY A 38 -8.95 -0.24 8.47
N GLY A 39 -9.39 -1.04 7.50
CA GLY A 39 -10.78 -1.04 7.05
C GLY A 39 -11.23 0.34 6.59
N TRP A 40 -10.40 1.05 5.88
CA TRP A 40 -10.65 2.40 5.37
C TRP A 40 -10.76 3.47 6.45
N ARG A 41 -10.34 3.18 7.68
CA ARG A 41 -10.39 4.17 8.76
C ARG A 41 -9.02 4.83 8.93
N PRO A 42 -8.92 6.15 8.71
CA PRO A 42 -7.62 6.84 8.82
C PRO A 42 -6.98 6.67 10.18
N GLU A 43 -7.79 6.62 11.24
CA GLU A 43 -7.25 6.46 12.59
C GLU A 43 -6.63 5.08 12.81
N ARG A 44 -6.92 4.14 11.91
CA ARG A 44 -6.35 2.79 11.96
C ARG A 44 -5.36 2.55 10.83
N SER A 45 -4.98 3.58 10.12
CA SER A 45 -3.98 3.44 9.07
C SER A 45 -2.64 3.03 9.67
N LEU A 46 -1.83 2.37 8.85
CA LEU A 46 -0.55 1.87 9.30
C LEU A 46 0.55 2.84 8.87
N LYS A 47 1.30 3.32 9.83
CA LYS A 47 2.34 4.30 9.57
C LYS A 47 3.53 3.64 8.92
N MET A 48 4.07 4.31 7.92
CA MET A 48 5.21 3.82 7.18
C MET A 48 6.50 4.43 7.72
N PHE A 49 7.63 3.87 7.31
CA PHE A 49 8.93 4.32 7.76
C PHE A 49 9.67 4.99 6.62
N CYS A 50 10.24 6.15 6.89
CA CYS A 50 11.03 6.86 5.90
C CYS A 50 12.42 6.19 5.81
N THR A 51 12.74 5.64 4.65
CA THR A 51 13.98 4.91 4.46
C THR A 51 15.00 5.68 3.63
N GLY A 52 14.64 6.89 3.21
CA GLY A 52 15.54 7.74 2.43
C GLY A 52 14.81 8.99 2.01
N ALA A 53 15.42 9.79 1.16
CA ALA A 53 14.81 11.04 0.71
C ALA A 53 13.52 10.74 -0.06
N GLY A 54 12.39 10.99 0.58
CA GLY A 54 11.10 10.80 -0.06
C GLY A 54 10.66 9.37 -0.25
N ARG A 55 11.31 8.41 0.37
CA ARG A 55 10.92 7.01 0.24
C ARG A 55 10.39 6.46 1.55
N TRP A 56 9.24 5.82 1.48
CA TRP A 56 8.56 5.27 2.64
C TRP A 56 8.25 3.81 2.42
N ASP A 57 8.55 2.99 3.42
CA ASP A 57 8.36 1.54 3.36
C ASP A 57 7.58 1.04 4.55
N LEU A 58 6.85 -0.05 4.34
CA LEU A 58 6.19 -0.77 5.42
C LEU A 58 6.11 -2.25 5.06
N ASN A 59 6.58 -3.08 5.97
CA ASN A 59 6.50 -4.53 5.81
C ASN A 59 5.43 -5.07 6.74
N LEU A 60 4.52 -5.86 6.18
CA LEU A 60 3.44 -6.47 6.94
C LEU A 60 3.32 -7.93 6.64
N THR A 61 2.73 -8.67 7.58
CA THR A 61 2.27 -10.01 7.33
C THR A 61 0.77 -10.02 7.53
N LEU A 62 0.03 -10.38 6.50
CA LEU A 62 -1.43 -10.38 6.54
C LEU A 62 -1.97 -11.80 6.38
N PRO A 63 -3.16 -12.07 6.96
CA PRO A 63 -3.80 -13.37 6.75
C PRO A 63 -4.09 -13.57 5.27
N ALA A 64 -3.74 -14.73 4.75
CA ALA A 64 -3.99 -15.03 3.35
C ALA A 64 -5.47 -14.92 3.01
N ALA A 65 -6.34 -15.34 3.93
CA ALA A 65 -7.76 -15.28 3.69
C ALA A 65 -8.26 -13.85 3.47
N ALA A 66 -7.61 -12.87 4.09
CA ALA A 66 -8.02 -11.48 3.96
C ALA A 66 -7.60 -10.86 2.64
N VAL A 67 -6.60 -11.43 1.98
CA VAL A 67 -6.01 -10.81 0.80
C VAL A 67 -5.95 -11.72 -0.43
N ALA A 68 -6.44 -12.94 -0.31
CA ALA A 68 -6.34 -13.91 -1.41
C ALA A 68 -7.00 -13.42 -2.69
N GLY A 69 -8.13 -12.73 -2.60
CA GLY A 69 -8.84 -12.20 -3.75
C GLY A 69 -8.33 -10.83 -4.18
N GLY A 70 -7.25 -10.37 -3.59
CA GLY A 70 -6.78 -9.01 -3.82
C GLY A 70 -7.45 -8.05 -2.86
N PHE A 71 -7.02 -6.79 -2.90
CA PHE A 71 -7.63 -5.79 -2.04
C PHE A 71 -7.31 -4.40 -2.55
N GLU A 72 -8.12 -3.43 -2.13
CA GLU A 72 -7.90 -2.03 -2.45
C GLU A 72 -7.24 -1.34 -1.26
N TYR A 73 -6.42 -0.33 -1.57
CA TYR A 73 -5.72 0.43 -0.55
C TYR A 73 -5.41 1.84 -1.06
N ARG A 74 -5.11 2.74 -0.14
CA ARG A 74 -4.68 4.10 -0.44
C ARG A 74 -3.63 4.53 0.54
N TYR A 75 -2.88 5.55 0.15
CA TYR A 75 -1.90 6.17 1.05
C TYR A 75 -2.47 7.45 1.62
N LEU A 76 -2.01 7.78 2.81
CA LEU A 76 -2.41 8.98 3.53
C LEU A 76 -1.18 9.77 3.90
N LEU A 77 -1.33 11.10 3.95
CA LEU A 77 -0.29 11.96 4.48
C LEU A 77 -0.85 12.57 5.77
N LEU A 78 -0.18 12.29 6.88
CA LEU A 78 -0.60 12.76 8.19
C LEU A 78 0.30 13.89 8.63
N GLU A 79 -0.30 14.98 9.07
CA GLU A 79 0.45 16.12 9.58
C GLU A 79 -0.34 16.71 10.75
N GLY A 80 0.16 16.47 11.96
CA GLY A 80 -0.59 16.85 13.14
C GLY A 80 -1.91 16.14 13.18
N ARG A 81 -3.00 16.92 13.17
CA ARG A 81 -4.36 16.36 13.15
C ARG A 81 -4.94 16.31 11.75
N THR A 82 -4.18 16.71 10.76
CA THR A 82 -4.65 16.77 9.39
C THR A 82 -4.35 15.48 8.68
N THR A 83 -5.33 14.96 7.95
CA THR A 83 -5.17 13.77 7.12
C THR A 83 -5.46 14.15 5.70
N VAL A 84 -4.49 13.88 4.81
CA VAL A 84 -4.67 14.14 3.39
C VAL A 84 -4.65 12.79 2.68
N TRP A 85 -5.74 12.51 1.99
CA TRP A 85 -5.83 11.29 1.20
C TRP A 85 -5.14 11.48 -0.13
N GLU A 86 -4.48 10.43 -0.59
CA GLU A 86 -3.95 10.44 -1.93
C GLU A 86 -5.07 10.62 -2.93
N ALA A 87 -4.83 11.42 -3.96
CA ALA A 87 -5.84 11.69 -4.99
C ALA A 87 -6.02 10.49 -5.90
N GLY A 88 -7.15 10.49 -6.62
CA GLY A 88 -7.44 9.44 -7.58
C GLY A 88 -8.15 8.27 -6.97
N GLU A 89 -8.26 7.21 -7.75
CA GLU A 89 -8.95 6.01 -7.32
C GLU A 89 -8.08 5.18 -6.40
N ALA A 90 -8.73 4.32 -5.64
CA ALA A 90 -8.01 3.39 -4.78
C ALA A 90 -7.10 2.50 -5.63
N ARG A 91 -5.93 2.20 -5.08
CA ARG A 91 -5.01 1.29 -5.72
C ARG A 91 -5.44 -0.14 -5.44
N VAL A 92 -5.07 -1.04 -6.31
CA VAL A 92 -5.51 -2.43 -6.20
C VAL A 92 -4.31 -3.35 -6.16
N CYS A 93 -4.28 -4.21 -5.16
CA CYS A 93 -3.38 -5.34 -5.13
C CYS A 93 -4.12 -6.51 -5.78
N PRO A 94 -3.58 -7.11 -6.83
CA PRO A 94 -4.28 -8.22 -7.50
C PRO A 94 -4.38 -9.45 -6.62
N PRO A 95 -5.22 -10.42 -7.01
CA PRO A 95 -5.32 -11.67 -6.25
C PRO A 95 -3.95 -12.32 -6.08
N ILE A 96 -3.77 -12.94 -4.92
CA ILE A 96 -2.47 -13.48 -4.54
C ILE A 96 -2.47 -14.98 -4.76
N THR A 97 -1.62 -15.43 -5.69
CA THR A 97 -1.49 -16.85 -6.01
C THR A 97 -0.66 -17.57 -4.95
N ALA A 98 -0.66 -18.88 -4.99
CA ALA A 98 0.14 -19.67 -4.07
C ALA A 98 1.62 -19.37 -4.19
N ALA A 99 2.11 -19.16 -5.41
CA ALA A 99 3.51 -18.86 -5.63
C ALA A 99 3.88 -17.51 -5.00
N VAL A 100 3.05 -16.50 -5.20
CA VAL A 100 3.28 -15.19 -4.63
C VAL A 100 3.19 -15.25 -3.10
N ARG A 101 2.26 -16.06 -2.58
CA ARG A 101 2.11 -16.20 -1.14
C ARG A 101 3.41 -16.65 -0.48
N ARG A 102 4.13 -17.54 -1.12
CA ARG A 102 5.38 -18.05 -0.57
C ARG A 102 6.51 -17.04 -0.62
N ARG A 103 6.55 -16.25 -1.69
CA ARG A 103 7.64 -15.29 -1.87
C ARG A 103 7.37 -13.95 -1.23
N GLY A 104 6.08 -13.64 -1.05
CA GLY A 104 5.69 -12.30 -0.68
C GLY A 104 5.53 -11.40 -1.89
N ILE A 105 5.01 -10.23 -1.67
CA ILE A 105 4.73 -9.28 -2.74
C ILE A 105 5.21 -7.89 -2.33
N GLU A 106 5.73 -7.15 -3.27
CA GLU A 106 6.13 -5.77 -3.05
C GLU A 106 5.26 -4.88 -3.92
N LEU A 107 4.63 -3.89 -3.30
CA LEU A 107 3.78 -2.91 -3.98
C LEU A 107 4.54 -1.59 -4.00
N ARG A 108 4.98 -1.19 -5.19
CA ARG A 108 5.75 0.04 -5.38
C ARG A 108 4.88 1.08 -6.04
N ASP A 109 4.77 2.22 -5.39
CA ASP A 109 3.85 3.26 -5.84
C ASP A 109 4.50 4.63 -5.77
N ASP A 110 3.90 5.56 -6.51
CA ASP A 110 4.25 6.98 -6.45
C ASP A 110 3.04 7.74 -5.96
N TRP A 111 3.28 8.76 -5.14
CA TRP A 111 2.19 9.54 -4.57
C TRP A 111 1.46 10.33 -5.65
N HIS A 112 0.13 10.29 -5.64
CA HIS A 112 -0.71 11.08 -6.54
C HIS A 112 -1.24 12.30 -5.82
N ALA A 113 -0.79 13.48 -6.25
CA ALA A 113 -1.26 14.74 -5.70
C ALA A 113 -2.50 15.21 -6.45
N ALA A 114 -3.45 15.76 -5.69
CA ALA A 114 -4.67 16.30 -6.29
C ALA A 114 -4.32 17.46 -7.22
N GLY A 115 -4.95 17.47 -8.40
CA GLY A 115 -4.76 18.58 -9.34
C GLY A 115 -3.42 18.64 -10.00
N SER A 116 -2.60 17.62 -9.89
CA SER A 116 -1.32 17.62 -10.56
C SER A 116 -1.54 17.40 -12.05
N PRO A 117 -0.65 17.94 -12.89
CA PRO A 117 -0.77 17.71 -14.34
C PRO A 117 -0.80 16.23 -14.70
N GLN A 118 -0.13 15.41 -13.94
CA GLN A 118 -0.11 13.97 -14.20
C GLN A 118 -1.49 13.37 -14.09
N ASP A 119 -2.33 13.90 -13.20
CA ASP A 119 -3.68 13.38 -13.02
C ASP A 119 -4.55 13.71 -14.22
N LEU A 120 -4.29 14.82 -14.88
CA LEU A 120 -5.11 15.27 -15.99
C LEU A 120 -4.70 14.62 -17.29
N LEU A 121 -3.47 14.18 -17.39
CA LEU A 121 -2.96 13.55 -18.58
C LEU A 121 -2.94 12.06 -18.36
N SER A 122 -2.95 11.32 -19.43
CA SER A 122 -2.78 9.89 -19.34
C SER A 122 -1.39 9.51 -18.84
N ALA A 123 -0.66 10.47 -18.35
CA ALA A 123 0.66 10.24 -17.79
C ALA A 123 0.64 9.22 -16.68
N ASP A 124 -0.46 9.14 -15.96
CA ASP A 124 -0.60 8.13 -14.93
C ASP A 124 -0.49 6.73 -15.53
N ILE A 125 -1.05 6.55 -16.71
CA ILE A 125 -0.96 5.28 -17.41
C ILE A 125 0.48 5.03 -17.81
N PHE A 126 1.16 6.06 -18.28
CA PHE A 126 2.58 5.97 -18.58
C PHE A 126 3.36 5.50 -17.38
N THR A 127 3.09 6.10 -16.25
CA THR A 127 3.78 5.76 -15.03
C THR A 127 3.58 4.29 -14.69
N ARG A 128 2.37 3.81 -14.87
CA ARG A 128 2.07 2.42 -14.56
C ARG A 128 2.76 1.47 -15.51
N VAL A 129 2.94 1.89 -16.75
CA VAL A 129 3.59 1.03 -17.73
C VAL A 129 5.09 1.03 -17.57
N LEU A 130 5.66 2.20 -17.26
CA LEU A 130 7.10 2.34 -17.21
C LEU A 130 7.69 2.16 -15.81
N CYS A 131 7.04 2.72 -14.83
CA CYS A 131 7.59 2.70 -13.48
C CYS A 131 7.47 1.38 -12.75
N PRO A 132 6.41 0.60 -12.94
CA PRO A 132 6.33 -0.67 -12.23
C PRO A 132 7.37 -1.66 -12.65
N LEU A 133 8.03 -1.40 -13.74
CA LEU A 133 9.00 -2.32 -14.27
C LEU A 133 10.26 -2.47 -13.46
N PRO A 134 10.72 -1.45 -12.79
CA PRO A 134 11.94 -1.60 -12.01
C PRO A 134 11.78 -2.62 -10.92
#